data_5cdde4939180547d41cd3657e69e0a3d
#
_entry.id   5cdde4939180547d41cd3657e69e0a3d
#
_cell.length_a   1.000
_cell.length_b   1.000
_cell.length_c   1.000
_cell.angle_alpha   90.00
_cell.angle_beta   90.00
_cell.angle_gamma   90.00
#
_symmetry.space_group_name_H-M   'P 1'
#
loop_
_entity.id
_entity.type
_entity.pdbx_description
1 polymer ?
#
loop_
_entity_poly.entity_id
_entity_poly.type
_entity_poly.pdbx_seq_one_letter_code
_entity_poly.pdbx_strand_id
1 'polypeptide(L)'
;MTAHTHDDVDWASRLPALRRADVLERSALDAVADRLTTDLGAAATVIDIGSGSGGMSAALAAALRRRGGGTLVLLDAVDELLAAASATVRAELAEHDGPPVRVETVVADAGSPALADLVPPADLIWASHVVHHLPDQQTALGRLAALLRDGGRLAVAEGGLDARCLPWDLGVGEPGLEDRLTAARAAWFARLRADIPDAVRMPYGWASALHRAGLAQITSFSYLVDHPAPTTPPVRDYVLERMSWLADVGDELLAPGDRDAVRLLLDPDAPEYLGARDDLYLLSARTVHTGRRA
;
A
#
# COMPACT_ATOMS: atom_id res chain seq x y z
N MET A 1 20.25 1.13 -9.71
CA MET A 1 19.09 1.04 -8.78
C MET A 1 19.62 1.28 -7.38
N THR A 2 18.87 2.01 -6.57
CA THR A 2 19.20 2.22 -5.16
C THR A 2 18.76 0.97 -4.38
N ALA A 3 19.60 0.39 -3.51
CA ALA A 3 19.21 -0.75 -2.69
C ALA A 3 18.01 -0.40 -1.79
N HIS A 4 17.02 -1.26 -1.70
CA HIS A 4 15.85 -1.09 -0.83
C HIS A 4 15.32 -2.45 -0.33
N THR A 5 14.34 -2.46 0.55
CA THR A 5 13.82 -3.68 1.19
C THR A 5 13.16 -4.68 0.24
N HIS A 6 13.06 -4.36 -1.04
CA HIS A 6 12.35 -5.15 -2.04
C HIS A 6 13.26 -5.85 -3.06
N ASP A 7 14.58 -5.69 -2.98
CA ASP A 7 15.50 -6.17 -4.02
C ASP A 7 15.42 -7.69 -4.24
N ASP A 8 15.07 -8.45 -3.21
CA ASP A 8 14.97 -9.92 -3.26
C ASP A 8 13.52 -10.44 -3.30
N VAL A 9 12.53 -9.57 -3.52
CA VAL A 9 11.12 -9.98 -3.55
C VAL A 9 10.67 -10.30 -4.97
N ASP A 10 10.18 -11.52 -5.18
CA ASP A 10 9.45 -11.88 -6.41
C ASP A 10 8.05 -11.27 -6.40
N TRP A 11 7.95 -10.07 -6.95
CA TRP A 11 6.70 -9.31 -7.02
C TRP A 11 5.66 -9.94 -7.94
N ALA A 12 6.07 -10.69 -8.96
CA ALA A 12 5.13 -11.38 -9.84
C ALA A 12 4.34 -12.44 -9.05
N SER A 13 5.01 -13.17 -8.16
CA SER A 13 4.35 -14.13 -7.28
C SER A 13 3.41 -13.48 -6.25
N ARG A 14 3.62 -12.20 -5.91
CA ARG A 14 2.80 -11.43 -4.96
C ARG A 14 1.56 -10.78 -5.58
N LEU A 15 1.48 -10.72 -6.89
CA LEU A 15 0.38 -10.05 -7.59
C LEU A 15 -1.03 -10.56 -7.21
N PRO A 16 -1.28 -11.87 -7.03
CA PRO A 16 -2.59 -12.34 -6.56
C PRO A 16 -2.99 -11.76 -5.20
N ALA A 17 -2.04 -11.67 -4.25
CA ALA A 17 -2.25 -11.09 -2.93
C ALA A 17 -2.58 -9.60 -3.00
N LEU A 18 -1.84 -8.84 -3.80
CA LEU A 18 -2.08 -7.42 -4.02
C LEU A 18 -3.48 -7.18 -4.60
N ARG A 19 -3.88 -7.94 -5.62
CA ARG A 19 -5.22 -7.84 -6.22
C ARG A 19 -6.34 -8.16 -5.23
N ARG A 20 -6.13 -9.13 -4.34
CA ARG A 20 -7.10 -9.48 -3.30
C ARG A 20 -7.26 -8.33 -2.30
N ALA A 21 -6.16 -7.72 -1.89
CA ALA A 21 -6.18 -6.53 -1.04
C ALA A 21 -6.92 -5.37 -1.71
N ASP A 22 -6.65 -5.10 -2.99
CA ASP A 22 -7.34 -4.07 -3.77
C ASP A 22 -8.87 -4.27 -3.78
N VAL A 23 -9.34 -5.51 -3.95
CA VAL A 23 -10.78 -5.82 -3.91
C VAL A 23 -11.39 -5.50 -2.55
N LEU A 24 -10.70 -5.85 -1.46
CA LEU A 24 -11.18 -5.59 -0.10
C LEU A 24 -11.09 -4.12 0.29
N GLU A 25 -10.12 -3.38 -0.24
CA GLU A 25 -9.93 -1.95 0.03
C GLU A 25 -10.71 -1.04 -0.93
N ARG A 26 -11.34 -1.57 -1.99
CA ARG A 26 -11.90 -0.81 -3.10
C ARG A 26 -12.75 0.39 -2.69
N SER A 27 -13.75 0.21 -1.85
CA SER A 27 -14.65 1.30 -1.45
C SER A 27 -13.94 2.40 -0.66
N ALA A 28 -12.95 2.03 0.15
CA ALA A 28 -12.13 2.98 0.89
C ALA A 28 -11.19 3.76 -0.05
N LEU A 29 -10.58 3.08 -1.02
CA LEU A 29 -9.71 3.71 -2.02
C LEU A 29 -10.48 4.69 -2.91
N ASP A 30 -11.73 4.36 -3.31
CA ASP A 30 -12.60 5.27 -4.05
C ASP A 30 -12.88 6.55 -3.25
N ALA A 31 -13.19 6.44 -1.96
CA ALA A 31 -13.42 7.58 -1.09
C ALA A 31 -12.15 8.43 -0.89
N VAL A 32 -10.99 7.80 -0.78
CA VAL A 32 -9.68 8.49 -0.69
C VAL A 32 -9.38 9.22 -1.99
N ALA A 33 -9.57 8.58 -3.15
CA ALA A 33 -9.35 9.17 -4.46
C ALA A 33 -10.25 10.41 -4.67
N ASP A 34 -11.54 10.31 -4.33
CA ASP A 34 -12.48 11.43 -4.39
C ASP A 34 -12.03 12.61 -3.51
N ARG A 35 -11.61 12.31 -2.27
CA ARG A 35 -11.11 13.33 -1.34
C ARG A 35 -9.86 14.02 -1.86
N LEU A 36 -8.91 13.26 -2.39
CA LEU A 36 -7.63 13.81 -2.86
C LEU A 36 -7.77 14.62 -4.15
N THR A 37 -8.74 14.28 -5.01
CA THR A 37 -8.97 14.94 -6.29
C THR A 37 -10.01 16.05 -6.23
N THR A 38 -10.61 16.34 -5.07
CA THR A 38 -11.74 17.30 -4.93
C THR A 38 -11.40 18.69 -5.51
N ASP A 39 -10.17 19.16 -5.35
CA ASP A 39 -9.73 20.48 -5.78
C ASP A 39 -9.08 20.48 -7.18
N LEU A 40 -9.01 19.30 -7.84
CA LEU A 40 -8.38 19.18 -9.15
C LEU A 40 -9.34 19.63 -10.24
N GLY A 41 -8.81 20.39 -11.19
CA GLY A 41 -9.52 20.78 -12.42
C GLY A 41 -9.43 19.71 -13.51
N ALA A 42 -10.15 19.95 -14.61
CA ALA A 42 -9.97 19.20 -15.84
C ALA A 42 -8.51 19.29 -16.31
N ALA A 43 -8.00 18.22 -16.92
CA ALA A 43 -6.62 18.08 -17.39
C ALA A 43 -5.53 18.06 -16.28
N ALA A 44 -5.90 17.81 -15.02
CA ALA A 44 -4.93 17.61 -13.95
C ALA A 44 -4.01 16.40 -14.23
N THR A 45 -2.77 16.49 -13.79
CA THR A 45 -1.80 15.40 -13.82
C THR A 45 -1.67 14.78 -12.44
N VAL A 46 -1.93 13.49 -12.36
CA VAL A 46 -1.79 12.68 -11.14
C VAL A 46 -0.73 11.62 -11.36
N ILE A 47 0.17 11.44 -10.41
CA ILE A 47 1.19 10.39 -10.44
C ILE A 47 0.92 9.42 -9.29
N ASP A 48 0.84 8.13 -9.60
CA ASP A 48 0.78 7.04 -8.62
C ASP A 48 2.15 6.37 -8.54
N ILE A 49 2.85 6.59 -7.42
CA ILE A 49 4.19 6.07 -7.15
C ILE A 49 4.08 4.71 -6.46
N GLY A 50 4.68 3.67 -7.08
CA GLY A 50 4.54 2.29 -6.62
C GLY A 50 3.11 1.80 -6.86
N SER A 51 2.67 1.83 -8.12
CA SER A 51 1.28 1.56 -8.51
C SER A 51 0.82 0.12 -8.23
N GLY A 52 1.76 -0.82 -8.00
CA GLY A 52 1.46 -2.19 -7.60
C GLY A 52 0.49 -2.90 -8.56
N SER A 53 -0.60 -3.45 -8.04
CA SER A 53 -1.67 -4.08 -8.83
C SER A 53 -2.69 -3.11 -9.43
N GLY A 54 -2.63 -1.82 -9.05
CA GLY A 54 -3.42 -0.76 -9.66
C GLY A 54 -4.74 -0.42 -8.96
N GLY A 55 -5.00 -0.91 -7.74
CA GLY A 55 -6.25 -0.62 -7.04
C GLY A 55 -6.48 0.87 -6.82
N MET A 56 -5.52 1.58 -6.24
CA MET A 56 -5.61 3.03 -6.10
C MET A 56 -5.54 3.76 -7.44
N SER A 57 -4.73 3.28 -8.38
CA SER A 57 -4.66 3.84 -9.73
C SER A 57 -6.02 3.84 -10.43
N ALA A 58 -6.79 2.75 -10.31
CA ALA A 58 -8.14 2.65 -10.86
C ALA A 58 -9.09 3.65 -10.18
N ALA A 59 -9.04 3.76 -8.85
CA ALA A 59 -9.83 4.74 -8.10
C ALA A 59 -9.50 6.19 -8.51
N LEU A 60 -8.20 6.51 -8.68
CA LEU A 60 -7.75 7.82 -9.17
C LEU A 60 -8.21 8.08 -10.60
N ALA A 61 -8.15 7.09 -11.50
CA ALA A 61 -8.64 7.20 -12.87
C ALA A 61 -10.14 7.50 -12.92
N ALA A 62 -10.95 6.78 -12.14
CA ALA A 62 -12.37 7.02 -12.01
C ALA A 62 -12.66 8.42 -11.44
N ALA A 63 -11.91 8.84 -10.42
CA ALA A 63 -12.04 10.17 -9.83
C ALA A 63 -11.67 11.29 -10.83
N LEU A 64 -10.57 11.16 -11.58
CA LEU A 64 -10.19 12.10 -12.65
C LEU A 64 -11.30 12.20 -13.71
N ARG A 65 -11.87 11.08 -14.14
CA ARG A 65 -13.00 11.07 -15.10
C ARG A 65 -14.17 11.90 -14.58
N ARG A 66 -14.54 11.76 -13.30
CA ARG A 66 -15.60 12.59 -12.67
C ARG A 66 -15.25 14.08 -12.61
N ARG A 67 -13.97 14.46 -12.65
CA ARG A 67 -13.47 15.84 -12.64
C ARG A 67 -13.25 16.44 -14.05
N GLY A 68 -13.62 15.74 -15.11
CA GLY A 68 -13.48 16.24 -16.47
C GLY A 68 -12.32 15.67 -17.26
N GLY A 69 -11.68 14.61 -16.76
CA GLY A 69 -10.54 13.93 -17.37
C GLY A 69 -9.19 14.37 -16.79
N GLY A 70 -8.11 14.01 -17.46
CA GLY A 70 -6.74 14.34 -17.04
C GLY A 70 -5.71 13.30 -17.46
N THR A 71 -4.53 13.38 -16.86
CA THR A 71 -3.44 12.42 -17.07
C THR A 71 -3.14 11.67 -15.77
N LEU A 72 -3.12 10.35 -15.84
CA LEU A 72 -2.67 9.47 -14.76
C LEU A 72 -1.38 8.80 -15.19
N VAL A 73 -0.31 9.05 -14.44
CA VAL A 73 1.00 8.42 -14.63
C VAL A 73 1.13 7.32 -13.58
N LEU A 74 1.30 6.08 -14.04
CA LEU A 74 1.58 4.92 -13.20
C LEU A 74 3.09 4.74 -13.17
N LEU A 75 3.66 4.67 -11.98
CA LEU A 75 5.09 4.46 -11.80
C LEU A 75 5.32 3.27 -10.87
N ASP A 76 6.13 2.33 -11.32
CA ASP A 76 6.60 1.21 -10.50
C ASP A 76 8.02 0.81 -10.95
N ALA A 77 8.79 0.20 -10.05
CA ALA A 77 10.11 -0.34 -10.37
C ALA A 77 10.04 -1.71 -11.05
N VAL A 78 8.88 -2.37 -11.00
CA VAL A 78 8.64 -3.75 -11.46
C VAL A 78 7.71 -3.73 -12.66
N ASP A 79 8.21 -4.17 -13.82
CA ASP A 79 7.46 -4.17 -15.09
C ASP A 79 6.14 -4.95 -15.02
N GLU A 80 6.14 -6.10 -14.36
CA GLU A 80 4.97 -6.96 -14.22
C GLU A 80 3.86 -6.29 -13.38
N LEU A 81 4.23 -5.57 -12.31
CA LEU A 81 3.27 -4.80 -11.52
C LEU A 81 2.72 -3.62 -12.33
N LEU A 82 3.59 -2.91 -13.03
CA LEU A 82 3.16 -1.79 -13.88
C LEU A 82 2.20 -2.23 -14.99
N ALA A 83 2.48 -3.39 -15.62
CA ALA A 83 1.57 -3.99 -16.60
C ALA A 83 0.22 -4.36 -15.98
N ALA A 84 0.22 -4.93 -14.77
CA ALA A 84 -0.99 -5.27 -14.03
C ALA A 84 -1.80 -4.02 -13.67
N ALA A 85 -1.15 -2.98 -13.13
CA ALA A 85 -1.79 -1.70 -12.82
C ALA A 85 -2.43 -1.05 -14.05
N SER A 86 -1.70 -1.04 -15.17
CA SER A 86 -2.22 -0.52 -16.44
C SER A 86 -3.46 -1.29 -16.93
N ALA A 87 -3.46 -2.62 -16.78
CA ALA A 87 -4.62 -3.43 -17.15
C ALA A 87 -5.83 -3.14 -16.23
N THR A 88 -5.60 -3.02 -14.91
CA THR A 88 -6.63 -2.69 -13.92
C THR A 88 -7.27 -1.32 -14.23
N VAL A 89 -6.47 -0.29 -14.51
CA VAL A 89 -6.96 1.05 -14.86
C VAL A 89 -7.73 1.04 -16.18
N ARG A 90 -7.26 0.30 -17.20
CA ARG A 90 -7.98 0.19 -18.48
C ARG A 90 -9.33 -0.50 -18.32
N ALA A 91 -9.42 -1.55 -17.52
CA ALA A 91 -10.68 -2.22 -17.22
C ALA A 91 -11.66 -1.25 -16.54
N GLU A 92 -11.23 -0.52 -15.51
CA GLU A 92 -12.03 0.50 -14.82
C GLU A 92 -12.55 1.57 -15.81
N LEU A 93 -11.67 2.05 -16.68
CA LEU A 93 -12.05 3.07 -17.66
C LEU A 93 -12.96 2.53 -18.77
N ALA A 94 -12.99 1.24 -19.02
CA ALA A 94 -13.88 0.62 -20.01
C ALA A 94 -15.29 0.36 -19.49
N GLU A 95 -15.50 0.30 -18.18
CA GLU A 95 -16.80 0.02 -17.57
C GLU A 95 -17.80 1.19 -17.71
N HIS A 96 -17.30 2.40 -17.86
CA HIS A 96 -18.14 3.61 -17.89
C HIS A 96 -17.66 4.61 -18.96
N ASP A 97 -18.57 5.20 -19.69
CA ASP A 97 -18.29 6.32 -20.58
C ASP A 97 -18.01 7.61 -19.78
N GLY A 98 -17.24 8.52 -20.35
CA GLY A 98 -16.95 9.81 -19.72
C GLY A 98 -15.75 10.54 -20.32
N PRO A 99 -15.36 11.67 -19.73
CA PRO A 99 -14.19 12.43 -20.14
C PRO A 99 -12.93 11.56 -20.21
N PRO A 100 -12.05 11.78 -21.20
CA PRO A 100 -10.88 10.92 -21.39
C PRO A 100 -9.86 11.09 -20.25
N VAL A 101 -9.34 9.98 -19.77
CA VAL A 101 -8.18 9.93 -18.89
C VAL A 101 -7.03 9.29 -19.67
N ARG A 102 -5.95 10.08 -19.88
CA ARG A 102 -4.72 9.58 -20.48
C ARG A 102 -3.94 8.80 -19.43
N VAL A 103 -3.60 7.56 -19.75
CA VAL A 103 -2.81 6.69 -18.86
C VAL A 103 -1.40 6.54 -19.44
N GLU A 104 -0.40 6.89 -18.67
CA GLU A 104 1.02 6.73 -18.99
C GLU A 104 1.66 5.78 -17.99
N THR A 105 2.68 5.05 -18.42
CA THR A 105 3.42 4.12 -17.57
C THR A 105 4.90 4.46 -17.58
N VAL A 106 5.55 4.46 -16.42
CA VAL A 106 6.96 4.77 -16.25
C VAL A 106 7.60 3.71 -15.36
N VAL A 107 8.55 2.96 -15.90
CA VAL A 107 9.36 2.02 -15.10
C VAL A 107 10.46 2.84 -14.44
N ALA A 108 10.37 3.03 -13.13
CA ALA A 108 11.39 3.78 -12.39
C ALA A 108 11.37 3.44 -10.89
N ASP A 109 12.54 3.56 -10.28
CA ASP A 109 12.71 3.53 -8.83
C ASP A 109 12.30 4.89 -8.23
N ALA A 110 11.37 4.88 -7.25
CA ALA A 110 10.90 6.06 -6.54
C ALA A 110 12.02 6.83 -5.80
N GLY A 111 13.11 6.15 -5.44
CA GLY A 111 14.32 6.74 -4.85
C GLY A 111 15.28 7.38 -5.88
N SER A 112 15.03 7.20 -7.18
CA SER A 112 15.95 7.67 -8.22
C SER A 112 16.09 9.19 -8.24
N PRO A 113 17.32 9.74 -8.30
CA PRO A 113 17.55 11.16 -8.50
C PRO A 113 17.11 11.66 -9.89
N ALA A 114 17.00 10.76 -10.87
CA ALA A 114 16.58 11.10 -12.24
C ALA A 114 15.05 11.11 -12.43
N LEU A 115 14.28 10.91 -11.36
CA LEU A 115 12.83 10.77 -11.45
C LEU A 115 12.16 11.99 -12.11
N ALA A 116 12.70 13.20 -11.87
CA ALA A 116 12.21 14.44 -12.46
C ALA A 116 12.35 14.53 -14.00
N ASP A 117 13.26 13.76 -14.57
CA ASP A 117 13.47 13.71 -16.02
C ASP A 117 12.51 12.69 -16.70
N LEU A 118 11.86 11.84 -15.92
CA LEU A 118 11.04 10.72 -16.39
C LEU A 118 9.54 11.01 -16.33
N VAL A 119 9.11 11.92 -15.46
CA VAL A 119 7.69 12.20 -15.23
C VAL A 119 7.38 13.69 -15.37
N PRO A 120 6.17 14.07 -15.82
CA PRO A 120 5.76 15.46 -15.88
C PRO A 120 5.53 16.05 -14.47
N PRO A 121 5.58 17.38 -14.31
CA PRO A 121 5.12 18.04 -13.08
C PRO A 121 3.66 17.69 -12.78
N ALA A 122 3.35 17.41 -11.50
CA ALA A 122 2.07 16.88 -11.08
C ALA A 122 1.24 17.84 -10.22
N ASP A 123 -0.08 17.74 -10.32
CA ASP A 123 -1.04 18.40 -9.44
C ASP A 123 -1.31 17.57 -8.16
N LEU A 124 -1.17 16.24 -8.29
CA LEU A 124 -1.26 15.29 -7.18
C LEU A 124 -0.23 14.18 -7.37
N ILE A 125 0.49 13.86 -6.31
CA ILE A 125 1.31 12.65 -6.21
C ILE A 125 0.75 11.80 -5.07
N TRP A 126 0.50 10.54 -5.36
CA TRP A 126 0.16 9.52 -4.40
C TRP A 126 1.29 8.51 -4.26
N ALA A 127 1.61 8.12 -3.03
CA ALA A 127 2.52 7.02 -2.73
C ALA A 127 1.98 6.25 -1.50
N SER A 128 1.75 4.97 -1.64
CA SER A 128 1.23 4.12 -0.56
C SER A 128 2.15 2.93 -0.32
N HIS A 129 2.63 2.81 0.91
CA HIS A 129 3.55 1.72 1.29
C HIS A 129 4.81 1.63 0.41
N VAL A 130 5.34 2.78 -0.01
CA VAL A 130 6.53 2.89 -0.87
C VAL A 130 7.70 3.53 -0.13
N VAL A 131 7.46 4.70 0.46
CA VAL A 131 8.54 5.53 0.98
C VAL A 131 9.27 4.87 2.15
N HIS A 132 8.57 4.09 2.97
CA HIS A 132 9.18 3.39 4.10
C HIS A 132 10.16 2.28 3.68
N HIS A 133 10.18 1.87 2.43
CA HIS A 133 11.14 0.91 1.90
C HIS A 133 12.45 1.56 1.42
N LEU A 134 12.45 2.87 1.16
CA LEU A 134 13.60 3.58 0.61
C LEU A 134 14.68 3.81 1.67
N PRO A 135 15.97 3.75 1.31
CA PRO A 135 17.07 3.94 2.25
C PRO A 135 17.01 5.30 2.96
N ASP A 136 16.84 6.39 2.24
CA ASP A 136 16.67 7.74 2.77
C ASP A 136 15.26 8.27 2.45
N GLN A 137 14.35 8.03 3.39
CA GLN A 137 12.94 8.42 3.28
C GLN A 137 12.78 9.95 3.17
N GLN A 138 13.57 10.72 3.92
CA GLN A 138 13.46 12.17 3.91
C GLN A 138 13.91 12.78 2.57
N THR A 139 15.01 12.31 2.02
CA THR A 139 15.48 12.74 0.70
C THR A 139 14.49 12.34 -0.39
N ALA A 140 13.92 11.13 -0.32
CA ALA A 140 12.89 10.70 -1.26
C ALA A 140 11.65 11.60 -1.23
N LEU A 141 11.14 11.95 -0.04
CA LEU A 141 10.03 12.90 0.09
C LEU A 141 10.35 14.27 -0.51
N GLY A 142 11.57 14.76 -0.34
CA GLY A 142 12.02 16.01 -0.96
C GLY A 142 11.99 15.95 -2.49
N ARG A 143 12.42 14.81 -3.06
CA ARG A 143 12.37 14.57 -4.52
C ARG A 143 10.93 14.51 -5.02
N LEU A 144 10.05 13.78 -4.35
CA LEU A 144 8.63 13.73 -4.71
C LEU A 144 7.96 15.10 -4.62
N ALA A 145 8.26 15.88 -3.57
CA ALA A 145 7.77 17.26 -3.43
C ALA A 145 8.22 18.17 -4.58
N ALA A 146 9.45 17.98 -5.09
CA ALA A 146 9.98 18.75 -6.20
C ALA A 146 9.27 18.48 -7.54
N LEU A 147 8.61 17.33 -7.70
CA LEU A 147 7.82 16.99 -8.89
C LEU A 147 6.45 17.70 -8.93
N LEU A 148 6.00 18.27 -7.83
CA LEU A 148 4.72 18.97 -7.78
C LEU A 148 4.78 20.30 -8.53
N ARG A 149 3.67 20.69 -9.14
CA ARG A 149 3.42 22.08 -9.53
C ARG A 149 3.19 22.95 -8.29
N ASP A 150 3.29 24.26 -8.40
CA ASP A 150 2.89 25.18 -7.34
C ASP A 150 1.41 24.93 -6.99
N GLY A 151 1.11 24.83 -5.72
CA GLY A 151 -0.20 24.43 -5.21
C GLY A 151 -0.50 22.92 -5.29
N GLY A 152 0.33 22.12 -5.95
CA GLY A 152 0.19 20.68 -6.05
C GLY A 152 0.30 19.97 -4.70
N ARG A 153 -0.24 18.78 -4.60
CA ARG A 153 -0.34 17.99 -3.36
C ARG A 153 0.47 16.71 -3.42
N LEU A 154 1.29 16.45 -2.41
CA LEU A 154 1.84 15.12 -2.13
C LEU A 154 0.96 14.45 -1.06
N ALA A 155 0.53 13.22 -1.32
CA ALA A 155 -0.21 12.38 -0.39
C ALA A 155 0.55 11.05 -0.20
N VAL A 156 0.97 10.76 1.03
CA VAL A 156 1.63 9.50 1.38
C VAL A 156 0.75 8.71 2.34
N ALA A 157 0.44 7.48 1.98
CA ALA A 157 -0.29 6.55 2.85
C ALA A 157 0.70 5.63 3.54
N GLU A 158 1.07 6.02 4.76
CA GLU A 158 2.10 5.35 5.54
C GLU A 158 1.66 5.23 7.01
N GLY A 159 1.84 4.06 7.58
CA GLY A 159 1.38 3.77 8.93
C GLY A 159 -0.13 3.54 9.03
N GLY A 160 -0.64 3.62 10.25
CA GLY A 160 -2.02 3.29 10.58
C GLY A 160 -2.10 2.18 11.62
N LEU A 161 -3.12 1.35 11.54
CA LEU A 161 -3.30 0.15 12.37
C LEU A 161 -3.15 -1.10 11.49
N ASP A 162 -2.27 -1.98 11.87
CA ASP A 162 -2.11 -3.29 11.22
C ASP A 162 -3.46 -4.04 11.21
N ALA A 163 -3.65 -4.86 10.18
CA ALA A 163 -4.86 -5.65 10.04
C ALA A 163 -5.01 -6.62 11.22
N ARG A 164 -6.23 -6.68 11.73
CA ARG A 164 -6.74 -7.69 12.67
C ARG A 164 -7.73 -8.57 11.95
N CYS A 165 -7.55 -9.88 12.09
CA CYS A 165 -8.29 -10.84 11.29
C CYS A 165 -8.84 -12.01 12.14
N LEU A 166 -8.28 -12.24 13.32
CA LEU A 166 -8.52 -13.42 14.12
C LEU A 166 -9.19 -13.07 15.46
N PRO A 167 -10.07 -13.95 15.98
CA PRO A 167 -10.43 -13.95 17.38
C PRO A 167 -9.19 -14.05 18.28
N TRP A 168 -9.25 -13.46 19.46
CA TRP A 168 -8.13 -13.46 20.40
C TRP A 168 -7.71 -14.86 20.84
N ASP A 169 -8.68 -15.76 21.02
CA ASP A 169 -8.48 -17.16 21.35
C ASP A 169 -9.02 -18.04 20.21
N LEU A 170 -8.17 -18.83 19.62
CA LEU A 170 -8.50 -19.74 18.51
C LEU A 170 -8.77 -21.17 18.98
N GLY A 171 -8.59 -21.45 20.27
CA GLY A 171 -8.64 -22.81 20.80
C GLY A 171 -7.41 -23.66 20.45
N VAL A 172 -6.38 -23.06 19.85
CA VAL A 172 -5.14 -23.71 19.44
C VAL A 172 -3.95 -22.84 19.89
N GLY A 173 -3.00 -23.46 20.56
CA GLY A 173 -1.86 -22.75 21.14
C GLY A 173 -2.29 -21.77 22.24
N GLU A 174 -1.44 -20.80 22.52
CA GLU A 174 -1.73 -19.75 23.50
C GLU A 174 -2.57 -18.64 22.86
N PRO A 175 -3.57 -18.06 23.55
CA PRO A 175 -4.33 -16.91 23.08
C PRO A 175 -3.45 -15.74 22.66
N GLY A 176 -3.93 -14.89 21.72
CA GLY A 176 -3.19 -13.72 21.22
C GLY A 176 -2.12 -14.05 20.15
N LEU A 177 -2.28 -15.15 19.43
CA LEU A 177 -1.35 -15.59 18.37
C LEU A 177 -1.10 -14.48 17.34
N GLU A 178 -2.15 -13.78 16.86
CA GLU A 178 -1.99 -12.71 15.86
C GLU A 178 -1.10 -11.56 16.34
N ASP A 179 -1.14 -11.21 17.64
CA ASP A 179 -0.26 -10.20 18.22
C ASP A 179 1.20 -10.62 18.15
N ARG A 180 1.51 -11.87 18.44
CA ARG A 180 2.87 -12.40 18.41
C ARG A 180 3.40 -12.52 16.98
N LEU A 181 2.57 -12.93 16.02
CA LEU A 181 2.91 -12.93 14.59
C LEU A 181 3.21 -11.51 14.09
N THR A 182 2.39 -10.55 14.47
CA THR A 182 2.59 -9.13 14.11
C THR A 182 3.87 -8.56 14.73
N ALA A 183 4.19 -8.93 15.97
CA ALA A 183 5.43 -8.53 16.63
C ALA A 183 6.67 -9.15 15.96
N ALA A 184 6.59 -10.42 15.57
CA ALA A 184 7.66 -11.10 14.83
C ALA A 184 7.90 -10.42 13.46
N ARG A 185 6.84 -10.10 12.72
CA ARG A 185 6.94 -9.34 11.47
C ARG A 185 7.59 -7.96 11.69
N ALA A 186 7.22 -7.24 12.74
CA ALA A 186 7.80 -5.93 13.02
C ALA A 186 9.30 -6.04 13.30
N ALA A 187 9.74 -7.05 14.03
CA ALA A 187 11.14 -7.31 14.30
C ALA A 187 11.91 -7.73 13.02
N TRP A 188 11.30 -8.58 12.19
CA TRP A 188 11.85 -8.94 10.87
C TRP A 188 12.05 -7.70 10.00
N PHE A 189 11.03 -6.83 9.88
CA PHE A 189 11.13 -5.61 9.08
C PHE A 189 12.19 -4.64 9.61
N ALA A 190 12.35 -4.54 10.94
CA ALA A 190 13.42 -3.72 11.54
C ALA A 190 14.82 -4.23 11.15
N ARG A 191 15.04 -5.56 11.11
CA ARG A 191 16.29 -6.15 10.61
C ARG A 191 16.51 -5.85 9.13
N LEU A 192 15.49 -6.11 8.30
CA LEU A 192 15.54 -5.82 6.89
C LEU A 192 15.92 -4.37 6.58
N ARG A 193 15.35 -3.42 7.35
CA ARG A 193 15.71 -2.00 7.26
C ARG A 193 17.14 -1.70 7.68
N ALA A 194 17.65 -2.38 8.71
CA ALA A 194 19.01 -2.18 9.21
C ALA A 194 20.09 -2.68 8.22
N ASP A 195 19.72 -3.67 7.40
CA ASP A 195 20.62 -4.29 6.41
C ASP A 195 20.71 -3.52 5.09
N ILE A 196 19.85 -2.51 4.86
CA ILE A 196 19.92 -1.67 3.66
C ILE A 196 21.18 -0.82 3.70
N PRO A 197 22.05 -0.88 2.67
CA PRO A 197 23.20 0.02 2.56
C PRO A 197 22.76 1.49 2.57
N ASP A 198 23.48 2.31 3.29
CA ASP A 198 23.26 3.76 3.41
C ASP A 198 21.87 4.15 3.98
N ALA A 199 21.22 3.25 4.72
CA ALA A 199 19.94 3.54 5.35
C ALA A 199 20.04 4.68 6.36
N VAL A 200 19.22 5.70 6.16
CA VAL A 200 19.13 6.86 7.06
C VAL A 200 17.91 6.72 7.97
N ARG A 201 18.11 6.88 9.28
CA ARG A 201 17.00 6.87 10.24
C ARG A 201 16.18 8.15 10.12
N MET A 202 14.85 8.00 10.08
CA MET A 202 13.88 9.09 10.15
C MET A 202 13.16 9.06 11.51
N PRO A 203 13.73 9.69 12.57
CA PRO A 203 13.23 9.58 13.96
C PRO A 203 12.06 10.54 14.24
N TYR A 204 11.19 10.77 13.27
CA TYR A 204 10.00 11.62 13.36
C TYR A 204 8.90 11.11 12.42
N GLY A 205 7.66 11.53 12.69
CA GLY A 205 6.50 11.07 11.92
C GLY A 205 6.37 11.74 10.54
N TRP A 206 5.54 11.15 9.71
CA TRP A 206 5.32 11.52 8.30
C TRP A 206 4.88 12.97 8.10
N ALA A 207 4.02 13.52 8.98
CA ALA A 207 3.62 14.92 8.91
C ALA A 207 4.82 15.88 9.05
N SER A 208 5.73 15.58 9.99
CA SER A 208 6.98 16.33 10.15
C SER A 208 7.93 16.13 8.96
N ALA A 209 7.95 14.94 8.37
CA ALA A 209 8.77 14.65 7.21
C ALA A 209 8.30 15.45 5.97
N LEU A 210 6.99 15.54 5.75
CA LEU A 210 6.42 16.38 4.68
C LEU A 210 6.74 17.86 4.88
N HIS A 211 6.63 18.37 6.12
CA HIS A 211 7.03 19.75 6.42
C HIS A 211 8.52 19.97 6.12
N ARG A 212 9.39 19.05 6.52
CA ARG A 212 10.84 19.10 6.23
C ARG A 212 11.16 18.97 4.74
N ALA A 213 10.30 18.35 3.96
CA ALA A 213 10.38 18.32 2.50
C ALA A 213 9.95 19.65 1.83
N GLY A 214 9.65 20.70 2.61
CA GLY A 214 9.28 22.03 2.12
C GLY A 214 7.79 22.18 1.79
N LEU A 215 6.96 21.23 2.20
CA LEU A 215 5.51 21.33 1.97
C LEU A 215 4.82 22.12 3.08
N ALA A 216 3.76 22.83 2.71
CA ALA A 216 2.87 23.57 3.61
C ALA A 216 1.51 22.89 3.74
N GLN A 217 0.62 23.45 4.56
CA GLN A 217 -0.75 22.96 4.75
C GLN A 217 -0.82 21.45 5.05
N ILE A 218 0.07 21.01 5.95
CA ILE A 218 0.17 19.58 6.31
C ILE A 218 -1.11 19.15 7.03
N THR A 219 -1.74 18.08 6.52
CA THR A 219 -2.90 17.45 7.15
C THR A 219 -2.76 15.93 7.13
N SER A 220 -3.53 15.26 7.99
CA SER A 220 -3.60 13.81 7.99
C SER A 220 -5.05 13.36 8.19
N PHE A 221 -5.40 12.23 7.60
CA PHE A 221 -6.66 11.55 7.84
C PHE A 221 -6.44 10.04 7.75
N SER A 222 -7.33 9.27 8.37
CA SER A 222 -7.30 7.81 8.26
C SER A 222 -8.59 7.30 7.62
N TYR A 223 -8.48 6.16 6.96
CA TYR A 223 -9.63 5.40 6.47
C TYR A 223 -9.59 3.98 7.03
N LEU A 224 -10.76 3.38 7.17
CA LEU A 224 -10.93 2.01 7.64
C LEU A 224 -11.15 1.08 6.45
N VAL A 225 -10.62 -0.14 6.61
CA VAL A 225 -11.03 -1.32 5.85
C VAL A 225 -11.68 -2.23 6.87
N ASP A 226 -13.00 -2.42 6.75
CA ASP A 226 -13.81 -3.10 7.75
C ASP A 226 -14.73 -4.13 7.05
N HIS A 227 -14.42 -5.39 7.27
CA HIS A 227 -15.19 -6.54 6.82
C HIS A 227 -15.51 -7.41 8.04
N PRO A 228 -16.65 -7.20 8.70
CA PRO A 228 -17.02 -7.95 9.89
C PRO A 228 -17.38 -9.42 9.59
N ALA A 229 -17.38 -10.24 10.63
CA ALA A 229 -17.97 -11.56 10.57
C ALA A 229 -19.51 -11.45 10.29
N PRO A 230 -20.13 -12.45 9.67
CA PRO A 230 -19.56 -13.74 9.26
C PRO A 230 -18.62 -13.63 8.06
N THR A 231 -17.62 -14.52 8.04
CA THR A 231 -16.52 -14.49 7.07
C THR A 231 -17.01 -14.68 5.62
N THR A 232 -16.66 -13.75 4.75
CA THR A 232 -16.88 -13.90 3.30
C THR A 232 -15.69 -14.61 2.61
N PRO A 233 -15.88 -15.26 1.45
CA PRO A 233 -14.78 -15.93 0.76
C PRO A 233 -13.55 -15.03 0.50
N PRO A 234 -13.68 -13.77 0.01
CA PRO A 234 -12.52 -12.91 -0.18
C PRO A 234 -11.76 -12.59 1.11
N VAL A 235 -12.48 -12.40 2.22
CA VAL A 235 -11.85 -12.17 3.54
C VAL A 235 -11.14 -13.41 4.02
N ARG A 236 -11.76 -14.60 3.87
CA ARG A 236 -11.14 -15.89 4.25
C ARG A 236 -9.81 -16.10 3.51
N ASP A 237 -9.82 -15.92 2.21
CA ASP A 237 -8.62 -16.06 1.39
C ASP A 237 -7.52 -15.08 1.80
N TYR A 238 -7.89 -13.82 2.08
CA TYR A 238 -6.96 -12.82 2.59
C TYR A 238 -6.36 -13.24 3.94
N VAL A 239 -7.19 -13.74 4.86
CA VAL A 239 -6.73 -14.16 6.20
C VAL A 239 -5.74 -15.32 6.09
N LEU A 240 -6.06 -16.35 5.31
CA LEU A 240 -5.17 -17.50 5.11
C LEU A 240 -3.82 -17.07 4.55
N GLU A 241 -3.83 -16.26 3.51
CA GLU A 241 -2.62 -15.75 2.88
C GLU A 241 -1.80 -14.86 3.82
N ARG A 242 -2.48 -13.97 4.57
CA ARG A 242 -1.82 -13.13 5.56
C ARG A 242 -1.18 -13.95 6.67
N MET A 243 -1.87 -14.97 7.20
CA MET A 243 -1.33 -15.81 8.26
C MET A 243 -0.13 -16.63 7.76
N SER A 244 -0.20 -17.18 6.56
CA SER A 244 0.93 -17.86 5.92
C SER A 244 2.13 -16.93 5.80
N TRP A 245 1.92 -15.73 5.24
CA TRP A 245 3.00 -14.76 5.09
C TRP A 245 3.61 -14.31 6.43
N LEU A 246 2.78 -14.05 7.46
CA LEU A 246 3.27 -13.68 8.80
C LEU A 246 4.10 -14.80 9.43
N ALA A 247 3.69 -16.05 9.23
CA ALA A 247 4.43 -17.22 9.69
C ALA A 247 5.79 -17.32 8.99
N ASP A 248 5.81 -17.18 7.66
CA ASP A 248 7.02 -17.30 6.85
C ASP A 248 8.07 -16.23 7.24
N VAL A 249 7.67 -14.95 7.28
CA VAL A 249 8.62 -13.85 7.60
C VAL A 249 9.03 -13.83 9.07
N GLY A 250 8.21 -14.39 9.94
CA GLY A 250 8.43 -14.46 11.39
C GLY A 250 9.06 -15.75 11.89
N ASP A 251 9.27 -16.76 11.05
CA ASP A 251 9.57 -18.15 11.49
C ASP A 251 10.73 -18.23 12.50
N GLU A 252 11.84 -17.56 12.23
CA GLU A 252 12.99 -17.54 13.13
C GLU A 252 12.73 -16.83 14.47
N LEU A 253 11.70 -16.00 14.54
CA LEU A 253 11.36 -15.13 15.68
C LEU A 253 10.20 -15.67 16.51
N LEU A 254 9.48 -16.67 15.99
CA LEU A 254 8.34 -17.28 16.65
C LEU A 254 8.78 -18.36 17.64
N ALA A 255 8.05 -18.46 18.75
CA ALA A 255 8.18 -19.58 19.66
C ALA A 255 7.76 -20.90 18.97
N PRO A 256 8.34 -22.06 19.34
CA PRO A 256 7.96 -23.33 18.75
C PRO A 256 6.46 -23.62 18.80
N GLY A 257 5.79 -23.33 19.93
CA GLY A 257 4.34 -23.52 20.08
C GLY A 257 3.51 -22.64 19.14
N ASP A 258 3.94 -21.43 18.82
CA ASP A 258 3.26 -20.55 17.86
C ASP A 258 3.42 -21.07 16.43
N ARG A 259 4.60 -21.57 16.06
CA ARG A 259 4.82 -22.22 14.76
C ARG A 259 3.94 -23.45 14.58
N ASP A 260 3.83 -24.28 15.61
CA ASP A 260 2.99 -25.46 15.58
C ASP A 260 1.50 -25.10 15.48
N ALA A 261 1.06 -24.07 16.21
CA ALA A 261 -0.30 -23.55 16.12
C ALA A 261 -0.62 -23.03 14.72
N VAL A 262 0.26 -22.24 14.12
CA VAL A 262 0.05 -21.72 12.75
C VAL A 262 -0.01 -22.83 11.72
N ARG A 263 0.87 -23.85 11.81
CA ARG A 263 0.82 -24.99 10.89
C ARG A 263 -0.53 -25.71 10.96
N LEU A 264 -1.02 -25.96 12.16
CA LEU A 264 -2.33 -26.61 12.36
C LEU A 264 -3.47 -25.74 11.82
N LEU A 265 -3.45 -24.44 12.08
CA LEU A 265 -4.47 -23.50 11.62
C LEU A 265 -4.49 -23.29 10.09
N LEU A 266 -3.39 -23.57 9.41
CA LEU A 266 -3.28 -23.48 7.95
C LEU A 266 -3.41 -24.81 7.24
N ASP A 267 -3.48 -25.94 7.97
CA ASP A 267 -3.66 -27.27 7.41
C ASP A 267 -5.14 -27.51 7.07
N PRO A 268 -5.51 -27.66 5.78
CA PRO A 268 -6.90 -27.86 5.38
C PRO A 268 -7.50 -29.20 5.87
N ASP A 269 -6.67 -30.16 6.27
CA ASP A 269 -7.10 -31.45 6.79
C ASP A 269 -7.28 -31.44 8.33
N ALA A 270 -6.86 -30.36 8.99
CA ALA A 270 -7.00 -30.20 10.43
C ALA A 270 -8.41 -29.72 10.83
N PRO A 271 -9.00 -30.22 11.95
CA PRO A 271 -10.28 -29.71 12.47
C PRO A 271 -10.24 -28.20 12.80
N GLU A 272 -9.06 -27.68 13.14
CA GLU A 272 -8.81 -26.30 13.55
C GLU A 272 -8.56 -25.35 12.38
N TYR A 273 -8.65 -25.85 11.14
CA TYR A 273 -8.36 -25.08 9.92
C TYR A 273 -9.09 -23.73 9.88
N LEU A 274 -8.34 -22.64 9.72
CA LEU A 274 -8.90 -21.27 9.63
C LEU A 274 -9.90 -21.12 8.48
N GLY A 275 -9.68 -21.82 7.36
CA GLY A 275 -10.57 -21.77 6.22
C GLY A 275 -11.97 -22.33 6.46
N ALA A 276 -12.19 -23.10 7.54
CA ALA A 276 -13.49 -23.60 7.94
C ALA A 276 -14.25 -22.67 8.91
N ARG A 277 -13.60 -21.61 9.42
CA ARG A 277 -14.20 -20.68 10.39
C ARG A 277 -15.10 -19.65 9.72
N ASP A 278 -16.13 -19.20 10.42
CA ASP A 278 -17.05 -18.13 10.01
C ASP A 278 -16.90 -16.84 10.85
N ASP A 279 -16.04 -16.88 11.88
CA ASP A 279 -15.78 -15.77 12.81
C ASP A 279 -14.50 -14.97 12.49
N LEU A 280 -13.88 -15.20 11.33
CA LEU A 280 -12.80 -14.39 10.83
C LEU A 280 -13.34 -13.04 10.32
N TYR A 281 -12.52 -12.02 10.40
CA TYR A 281 -12.87 -10.65 9.96
C TYR A 281 -11.65 -9.97 9.35
N LEU A 282 -11.82 -8.77 8.83
CA LEU A 282 -10.71 -7.89 8.47
C LEU A 282 -11.03 -6.49 8.99
N LEU A 283 -10.21 -6.01 9.89
CA LEU A 283 -10.24 -4.63 10.38
C LEU A 283 -8.83 -4.04 10.32
N SER A 284 -8.66 -2.97 9.56
CA SER A 284 -7.42 -2.21 9.51
C SER A 284 -7.68 -0.73 9.33
N ALA A 285 -6.70 0.11 9.60
CA ALA A 285 -6.74 1.53 9.27
C ALA A 285 -5.45 1.93 8.55
N ARG A 286 -5.59 2.80 7.56
CA ARG A 286 -4.47 3.43 6.87
C ARG A 286 -4.48 4.92 7.14
N THR A 287 -3.31 5.51 7.34
CA THR A 287 -3.19 6.96 7.55
C THR A 287 -2.56 7.61 6.34
N VAL A 288 -3.27 8.57 5.77
CA VAL A 288 -2.81 9.41 4.66
C VAL A 288 -2.33 10.74 5.21
N HIS A 289 -1.10 11.08 4.93
CA HIS A 289 -0.48 12.36 5.26
C HIS A 289 -0.35 13.19 4.00
N THR A 290 -0.81 14.43 4.00
CA THR A 290 -0.77 15.29 2.83
C THR A 290 -0.06 16.61 3.11
N GLY A 291 0.58 17.17 2.08
CA GLY A 291 1.14 18.51 2.11
C GLY A 291 1.07 19.14 0.73
N ARG A 292 1.03 20.46 0.66
CA ARG A 292 0.99 21.23 -0.59
C ARG A 292 2.33 21.93 -0.84
N ARG A 293 2.75 21.95 -2.09
CA ARG A 293 3.82 22.85 -2.56
C ARG A 293 3.32 24.29 -2.50
N ALA A 294 4.13 25.20 -1.94
CA ALA A 294 3.83 26.63 -1.85
C ALA A 294 3.84 27.30 -3.21
#